data_6ce4c892e9d2bd71b5e29cbdfbc9ceed
#
_entry.id   6ce4c892e9d2bd71b5e29cbdfbc9ceed
#
_cell.length_a   1.000
_cell.length_b   1.000
_cell.length_c   1.000
_cell.angle_alpha   90.00
_cell.angle_beta   90.00
_cell.angle_gamma   90.00
#
_symmetry.space_group_name_H-M   'P 1'
#
loop_
_entity.id
_entity.type
_entity.pdbx_description
1 polymer ?
#
loop_
_entity_poly.entity_id
_entity_poly.type
_entity_poly.pdbx_seq_one_letter_code
_entity_poly.pdbx_strand_id
1 'polypeptide(L)'
;MPNIEDLKEKYKAYYDLDSGSKEALKSIERKLVIELPLDFKEIALFYNGGLLGGISHHAISNEANSLNIVDETLRLRKSISLASEYIVLAEPPESIIVLDVSNIPAVIWCDSIDAENINTKKFGTPPDSWESYASFFSYLLGREESGDY
;
A
#
# COMPACT_ATOMS: atom_id res chain seq x y z
N MET A 1 -12.62 -12.18 -1.48
CA MET A 1 -11.76 -11.26 -0.72
C MET A 1 -11.62 -11.75 0.71
N PRO A 2 -10.44 -11.68 1.32
CA PRO A 2 -10.26 -12.11 2.71
C PRO A 2 -11.14 -11.30 3.67
N ASN A 3 -11.54 -11.96 4.76
CA ASN A 3 -12.34 -11.31 5.80
C ASN A 3 -11.44 -10.39 6.65
N ILE A 4 -11.83 -9.13 6.78
CA ILE A 4 -11.02 -8.13 7.48
C ILE A 4 -10.81 -8.46 8.96
N GLU A 5 -11.84 -8.99 9.65
CA GLU A 5 -11.69 -9.38 11.05
C GLU A 5 -10.68 -10.51 11.22
N ASP A 6 -10.66 -11.48 10.30
CA ASP A 6 -9.68 -12.56 10.32
C ASP A 6 -8.26 -12.02 10.11
N LEU A 7 -8.10 -11.05 9.21
CA LEU A 7 -6.80 -10.41 8.96
C LEU A 7 -6.33 -9.66 10.20
N LYS A 8 -7.24 -8.97 10.88
CA LYS A 8 -6.94 -8.24 12.11
C LYS A 8 -6.45 -9.19 13.21
N GLU A 9 -7.12 -10.34 13.39
CA GLU A 9 -6.71 -11.32 14.38
C GLU A 9 -5.35 -11.93 14.05
N LYS A 10 -5.06 -12.20 12.79
CA LYS A 10 -3.75 -12.70 12.36
C LYS A 10 -2.65 -11.66 12.59
N TYR A 11 -2.92 -10.40 12.28
CA TYR A 11 -1.98 -9.31 12.52
C TYR A 11 -1.67 -9.16 14.01
N LYS A 12 -2.70 -9.23 14.85
CA LYS A 12 -2.60 -9.11 16.29
C LYS A 12 -1.71 -10.20 16.91
N ALA A 13 -1.61 -11.36 16.27
CA ALA A 13 -0.75 -12.45 16.74
C ALA A 13 0.74 -12.11 16.65
N TYR A 14 1.13 -11.14 15.82
CA TYR A 14 2.52 -10.74 15.60
C TYR A 14 2.84 -9.34 16.10
N TYR A 15 1.87 -8.44 16.08
CA TYR A 15 2.09 -7.02 16.37
C TYR A 15 0.95 -6.45 17.21
N ASP A 16 1.25 -5.40 17.97
CA ASP A 16 0.21 -4.62 18.62
C ASP A 16 -0.62 -3.88 17.57
N LEU A 17 -1.92 -3.75 17.81
CA LEU A 17 -2.77 -3.02 16.90
C LEU A 17 -2.44 -1.53 16.96
N ASP A 18 -2.31 -0.90 15.79
CA ASP A 18 -2.16 0.53 15.68
C ASP A 18 -3.50 1.21 15.92
N SER A 19 -3.47 2.49 16.30
CA SER A 19 -4.68 3.30 16.43
C SER A 19 -4.84 4.15 15.18
N GLY A 20 -5.50 3.60 14.17
CA GLY A 20 -5.81 4.33 12.95
C GLY A 20 -6.86 5.40 13.20
N SER A 21 -6.84 6.45 12.38
CA SER A 21 -7.73 7.59 12.50
C SER A 21 -8.52 7.80 11.22
N LYS A 22 -9.85 7.86 11.33
CA LYS A 22 -10.71 8.20 10.18
C LYS A 22 -10.40 9.61 9.67
N GLU A 23 -10.01 10.53 10.55
CA GLU A 23 -9.61 11.88 10.16
C GLU A 23 -8.34 11.88 9.32
N ALA A 24 -7.35 11.06 9.68
CA ALA A 24 -6.14 10.93 8.89
C ALA A 24 -6.45 10.38 7.49
N LEU A 25 -7.34 9.39 7.38
CA LEU A 25 -7.74 8.83 6.09
C LEU A 25 -8.45 9.86 5.22
N LYS A 26 -9.33 10.66 5.80
CA LYS A 26 -10.00 11.76 5.07
C LYS A 26 -9.00 12.81 4.60
N SER A 27 -8.01 13.12 5.42
CA SER A 27 -6.94 14.07 5.06
C SER A 27 -6.13 13.55 3.87
N ILE A 28 -5.81 12.24 3.86
CA ILE A 28 -5.11 11.61 2.74
C ILE A 28 -5.94 11.72 1.46
N GLU A 29 -7.24 11.40 1.54
CA GLU A 29 -8.14 11.50 0.38
C GLU A 29 -8.18 12.94 -0.18
N ARG A 30 -8.24 13.94 0.69
CA ARG A 30 -8.24 15.34 0.25
C ARG A 30 -6.92 15.74 -0.42
N LYS A 31 -5.80 15.37 0.17
CA LYS A 31 -4.48 15.75 -0.35
C LYS A 31 -4.14 15.06 -1.65
N LEU A 32 -4.53 13.81 -1.82
CA LEU A 32 -4.28 13.06 -3.05
C LEU A 32 -5.40 13.21 -4.07
N VAL A 33 -6.53 13.80 -3.67
CA VAL A 33 -7.73 13.99 -4.51
C VAL A 33 -8.21 12.65 -5.06
N ILE A 34 -8.43 11.69 -4.14
CA ILE A 34 -8.87 10.33 -4.45
C ILE A 34 -9.87 9.85 -3.42
N GLU A 35 -10.52 8.73 -3.71
CA GLU A 35 -11.34 7.99 -2.76
C GLU A 35 -10.64 6.66 -2.46
N LEU A 36 -10.31 6.42 -1.18
CA LEU A 36 -9.63 5.19 -0.79
C LEU A 36 -10.59 4.00 -0.83
N PRO A 37 -10.12 2.81 -1.27
CA PRO A 37 -10.95 1.60 -1.22
C PRO A 37 -11.38 1.27 0.22
N LEU A 38 -12.56 0.69 0.36
CA LEU A 38 -13.11 0.37 1.68
C LEU A 38 -12.22 -0.57 2.48
N ASP A 39 -11.71 -1.64 1.84
CA ASP A 39 -10.82 -2.59 2.52
C ASP A 39 -9.53 -1.93 3.01
N PHE A 40 -8.96 -1.02 2.22
CA PHE A 40 -7.80 -0.25 2.65
C PHE A 40 -8.12 0.59 3.89
N LYS A 41 -9.27 1.28 3.89
CA LYS A 41 -9.68 2.10 5.03
C LYS A 41 -9.89 1.26 6.29
N GLU A 42 -10.50 0.10 6.17
CA GLU A 42 -10.73 -0.80 7.30
C GLU A 42 -9.43 -1.35 7.89
N ILE A 43 -8.50 -1.78 7.03
CA ILE A 43 -7.20 -2.28 7.47
C ILE A 43 -6.37 -1.15 8.09
N ALA A 44 -6.44 0.04 7.54
CA ALA A 44 -5.70 1.20 8.05
C ALA A 44 -6.12 1.63 9.45
N LEU A 45 -7.27 1.18 9.95
CA LEU A 45 -7.69 1.46 11.32
C LEU A 45 -6.90 0.66 12.35
N PHE A 46 -6.21 -0.40 11.96
CA PHE A 46 -5.37 -1.18 12.88
C PHE A 46 -3.93 -1.36 12.40
N TYR A 47 -3.59 -0.95 11.18
CA TYR A 47 -2.24 -1.04 10.62
C TYR A 47 -1.89 0.28 9.92
N ASN A 48 -0.95 1.02 10.48
CA ASN A 48 -0.57 2.35 9.98
C ASN A 48 0.70 2.37 9.12
N GLY A 49 1.07 1.23 8.54
CA GLY A 49 2.31 1.11 7.80
C GLY A 49 3.44 0.55 8.66
N GLY A 50 4.66 0.61 8.17
CA GLY A 50 5.82 0.05 8.85
C GLY A 50 6.15 -1.36 8.40
N LEU A 51 6.95 -2.06 9.19
CA LEU A 51 7.46 -3.39 8.82
C LEU A 51 6.36 -4.45 8.91
N LEU A 52 6.13 -5.15 7.81
CA LEU A 52 5.22 -6.28 7.76
C LEU A 52 5.66 -7.22 6.63
N GLY A 53 5.79 -8.51 6.93
CA GLY A 53 6.20 -9.49 5.93
C GLY A 53 7.61 -9.26 5.39
N GLY A 54 8.49 -8.67 6.19
CA GLY A 54 9.84 -8.32 5.75
C GLY A 54 9.92 -7.09 4.86
N ILE A 55 8.83 -6.36 4.67
CA ILE A 55 8.76 -5.18 3.81
C ILE A 55 8.42 -3.96 4.66
N SER A 56 9.19 -2.88 4.50
CA SER A 56 8.94 -1.62 5.19
C SER A 56 7.99 -0.77 4.35
N HIS A 57 6.77 -0.57 4.85
CA HIS A 57 5.74 0.20 4.17
C HIS A 57 5.76 1.66 4.64
N HIS A 58 5.44 2.58 3.72
CA HIS A 58 5.30 3.98 4.08
C HIS A 58 4.15 4.15 5.07
N ALA A 59 4.29 5.12 5.98
CA ALA A 59 3.24 5.39 6.96
C ALA A 59 1.93 5.80 6.27
N ILE A 60 0.83 5.27 6.76
CA ILE A 60 -0.51 5.64 6.29
C ILE A 60 -0.91 6.91 7.05
N SER A 61 -0.29 8.01 6.65
CA SER A 61 -0.46 9.31 7.27
C SER A 61 -0.03 10.40 6.29
N ASN A 62 -0.10 11.66 6.74
CA ASN A 62 0.43 12.81 6.01
C ASN A 62 1.35 13.65 6.91
N GLU A 63 1.93 13.02 7.93
CA GLU A 63 2.82 13.70 8.87
C GLU A 63 4.21 13.90 8.25
N ALA A 64 4.70 15.15 8.27
CA ALA A 64 5.92 15.55 7.58
C ALA A 64 7.21 14.96 8.16
N ASN A 65 7.17 14.39 9.37
CA ASN A 65 8.35 13.85 10.04
C ASN A 65 8.59 12.36 9.78
N SER A 66 7.84 11.76 8.88
CA SER A 66 8.00 10.34 8.53
C SER A 66 7.81 10.15 7.03
N LEU A 67 8.36 9.05 6.49
CA LEU A 67 8.06 8.64 5.12
C LEU A 67 6.60 8.18 5.11
N ASN A 68 5.78 8.84 4.33
CA ASN A 68 4.35 8.58 4.31
C ASN A 68 3.83 8.48 2.89
N ILE A 69 2.67 7.84 2.73
CA ILE A 69 2.09 7.57 1.42
C ILE A 69 1.73 8.85 0.66
N VAL A 70 1.38 9.93 1.35
CA VAL A 70 1.01 11.19 0.70
C VAL A 70 2.23 11.84 0.05
N ASP A 71 3.29 12.06 0.82
CA ASP A 71 4.49 12.73 0.32
C ASP A 71 5.16 11.92 -0.80
N GLU A 72 5.24 10.59 -0.63
CA GLU A 72 5.88 9.75 -1.64
C GLU A 72 5.04 9.63 -2.91
N THR A 73 3.72 9.60 -2.79
CA THR A 73 2.83 9.62 -3.96
C THR A 73 2.96 10.94 -4.72
N LEU A 74 2.93 12.07 -3.99
CA LEU A 74 3.10 13.39 -4.62
C LEU A 74 4.48 13.52 -5.28
N ARG A 75 5.52 12.99 -4.65
CA ARG A 75 6.87 12.97 -5.23
C ARG A 75 6.89 12.28 -6.59
N LEU A 76 6.27 11.10 -6.69
CA LEU A 76 6.25 10.35 -7.94
C LEU A 76 5.28 10.92 -8.98
N ARG A 77 4.18 11.56 -8.55
CA ARG A 77 3.34 12.31 -9.48
C ARG A 77 4.14 13.41 -10.16
N LYS A 78 5.06 14.05 -9.43
CA LYS A 78 5.89 15.12 -9.97
C LYS A 78 7.04 14.57 -10.82
N SER A 79 7.73 13.53 -10.36
CA SER A 79 8.98 13.08 -11.00
C SER A 79 8.78 12.18 -12.21
N ILE A 80 7.74 11.33 -12.21
CA ILE A 80 7.48 10.39 -13.29
C ILE A 80 6.05 10.48 -13.84
N SER A 81 5.31 11.51 -13.46
CA SER A 81 3.92 11.70 -13.88
C SER A 81 3.02 10.51 -13.50
N LEU A 82 3.23 9.94 -12.32
CA LEU A 82 2.39 8.85 -11.83
C LEU A 82 0.93 9.28 -11.87
N ALA A 83 0.05 8.45 -12.45
CA ALA A 83 -1.36 8.80 -12.61
C ALA A 83 -2.06 8.91 -11.26
N SER A 84 -3.12 9.73 -11.22
CA SER A 84 -3.80 10.09 -9.96
C SER A 84 -4.49 8.94 -9.23
N GLU A 85 -4.79 7.83 -9.90
CA GLU A 85 -5.39 6.65 -9.29
C GLU A 85 -4.42 5.80 -8.48
N TYR A 86 -3.11 6.10 -8.52
CA TYR A 86 -2.10 5.30 -7.82
C TYR A 86 -1.63 5.96 -6.52
N ILE A 87 -1.45 5.12 -5.49
CA ILE A 87 -0.81 5.50 -4.22
C ILE A 87 0.45 4.65 -4.07
N VAL A 88 1.56 5.26 -3.68
CA VAL A 88 2.81 4.55 -3.42
C VAL A 88 2.75 3.97 -2.01
N LEU A 89 2.70 2.65 -1.90
CA LEU A 89 2.62 1.95 -0.61
C LEU A 89 4.00 1.71 0.00
N ALA A 90 4.97 1.32 -0.83
CA ALA A 90 6.30 0.96 -0.38
C ALA A 90 7.29 1.02 -1.53
N GLU A 91 8.57 1.20 -1.19
CA GLU A 91 9.66 1.19 -2.16
C GLU A 91 10.76 0.25 -1.67
N PRO A 92 10.53 -1.09 -1.75
CA PRO A 92 11.58 -2.05 -1.40
C PRO A 92 12.80 -1.87 -2.33
N PRO A 93 13.97 -2.41 -1.96
CA PRO A 93 15.14 -2.30 -2.85
C PRO A 93 14.81 -2.75 -4.27
N GLU A 94 15.14 -1.90 -5.24
CA GLU A 94 14.96 -2.14 -6.68
C GLU A 94 13.52 -2.37 -7.13
N SER A 95 12.53 -2.02 -6.30
CA SER A 95 11.12 -2.22 -6.65
C SER A 95 10.21 -1.15 -6.06
N ILE A 96 8.94 -1.18 -6.49
CA ILE A 96 7.92 -0.27 -6.00
C ILE A 96 6.60 -1.02 -5.92
N ILE A 97 5.84 -0.73 -4.86
CA ILE A 97 4.50 -1.29 -4.65
C ILE A 97 3.50 -0.14 -4.67
N VAL A 98 2.51 -0.23 -5.54
CA VAL A 98 1.47 0.80 -5.66
C VAL A 98 0.08 0.20 -5.49
N LEU A 99 -0.84 1.03 -5.01
CA LEU A 99 -2.27 0.73 -4.92
C LEU A 99 -3.01 1.53 -5.99
N ASP A 100 -3.77 0.83 -6.84
CA ASP A 100 -4.68 1.44 -7.80
C ASP A 100 -6.05 1.53 -7.14
N VAL A 101 -6.53 2.74 -6.87
CA VAL A 101 -7.79 2.93 -6.15
C VAL A 101 -9.02 2.76 -7.01
N SER A 102 -8.86 2.61 -8.32
CA SER A 102 -9.98 2.60 -9.28
C SER A 102 -10.12 1.31 -10.09
N ASN A 103 -9.07 0.52 -10.21
CA ASN A 103 -9.04 -0.62 -11.14
C ASN A 103 -8.52 -1.89 -10.47
N ILE A 104 -8.75 -3.02 -11.13
CA ILE A 104 -8.20 -4.33 -10.77
C ILE A 104 -7.12 -4.69 -11.79
N PRO A 105 -5.95 -5.19 -11.37
CA PRO A 105 -5.57 -5.50 -9.99
C PRO A 105 -5.34 -4.25 -9.16
N ALA A 106 -5.70 -4.31 -7.88
CA ALA A 106 -5.58 -3.16 -6.99
C ALA A 106 -4.14 -2.91 -6.54
N VAL A 107 -3.36 -3.97 -6.31
CA VAL A 107 -1.96 -3.82 -5.86
C VAL A 107 -1.02 -4.38 -6.91
N ILE A 108 0.00 -3.60 -7.25
CA ILE A 108 1.02 -3.96 -8.23
C ILE A 108 2.39 -3.77 -7.59
N TRP A 109 3.22 -4.81 -7.65
CA TRP A 109 4.60 -4.78 -7.19
C TRP A 109 5.50 -5.03 -8.39
N CYS A 110 6.18 -4.00 -8.88
CA CYS A 110 7.02 -4.09 -10.07
C CYS A 110 8.44 -3.63 -9.80
N ASP A 111 9.35 -3.95 -10.73
CA ASP A 111 10.73 -3.45 -10.67
C ASP A 111 10.73 -1.92 -10.78
N SER A 112 11.65 -1.26 -10.09
CA SER A 112 11.74 0.20 -10.10
C SER A 112 12.03 0.75 -11.50
N ILE A 113 12.70 -0.03 -12.35
CA ILE A 113 12.95 0.36 -13.75
C ILE A 113 11.64 0.47 -14.55
N ASP A 114 10.58 -0.21 -14.10
CA ASP A 114 9.27 -0.17 -14.73
C ASP A 114 8.32 0.87 -14.10
N ALA A 115 8.80 1.66 -13.13
CA ALA A 115 7.94 2.64 -12.44
C ALA A 115 7.27 3.61 -13.41
N GLU A 116 7.97 4.06 -14.44
CA GLU A 116 7.40 4.96 -15.46
C GLU A 116 6.36 4.29 -16.34
N ASN A 117 6.29 2.95 -16.32
CA ASN A 117 5.36 2.16 -17.12
C ASN A 117 4.10 1.77 -16.36
N ILE A 118 3.98 2.15 -15.08
CA ILE A 118 2.81 1.81 -14.25
C ILE A 118 1.52 2.34 -14.88
N ASN A 119 1.53 3.59 -15.37
CA ASN A 119 0.33 4.21 -15.96
C ASN A 119 -0.24 3.43 -17.13
N THR A 120 0.62 2.85 -17.96
CA THR A 120 0.21 2.09 -19.17
C THR A 120 0.08 0.60 -18.89
N LYS A 121 0.61 0.14 -17.76
CA LYS A 121 0.69 -1.28 -17.38
C LYS A 121 1.44 -2.13 -18.41
N LYS A 122 2.40 -1.53 -19.11
CA LYS A 122 3.25 -2.22 -20.09
C LYS A 122 4.63 -2.46 -19.48
N PHE A 123 4.72 -3.48 -18.63
CA PHE A 123 5.92 -3.79 -17.88
C PHE A 123 6.93 -4.58 -18.72
N GLY A 124 8.21 -4.28 -18.55
CA GLY A 124 9.30 -5.05 -19.16
C GLY A 124 9.44 -6.42 -18.53
N THR A 125 9.26 -6.47 -17.19
CA THR A 125 9.20 -7.72 -16.42
C THR A 125 7.82 -7.83 -15.81
N PRO A 126 7.12 -8.99 -15.94
CA PRO A 126 5.77 -9.12 -15.35
C PRO A 126 5.79 -8.83 -13.85
N PRO A 127 4.92 -7.93 -13.36
CA PRO A 127 4.85 -7.60 -11.94
C PRO A 127 4.07 -8.66 -11.17
N ASP A 128 4.27 -8.70 -9.86
CA ASP A 128 3.33 -9.39 -8.98
C ASP A 128 2.13 -8.48 -8.77
N SER A 129 0.94 -9.06 -8.60
CA SER A 129 -0.26 -8.25 -8.41
C SER A 129 -1.29 -8.99 -7.58
N TRP A 130 -2.19 -8.23 -6.97
CA TRP A 130 -3.28 -8.74 -6.14
C TRP A 130 -4.57 -8.01 -6.48
N GLU A 131 -5.68 -8.72 -6.47
CA GLU A 131 -6.99 -8.16 -6.85
C GLU A 131 -7.45 -7.06 -5.91
N SER A 132 -7.10 -7.15 -4.62
CA SER A 132 -7.53 -6.19 -3.60
C SER A 132 -6.39 -5.91 -2.62
N TYR A 133 -6.50 -4.81 -1.89
CA TYR A 133 -5.55 -4.51 -0.83
C TYR A 133 -5.61 -5.59 0.26
N ALA A 134 -6.82 -6.07 0.59
CA ALA A 134 -6.99 -7.14 1.58
C ALA A 134 -6.25 -8.41 1.17
N SER A 135 -6.27 -8.78 -0.11
CA SER A 135 -5.53 -9.94 -0.61
C SER A 135 -4.02 -9.74 -0.48
N PHE A 136 -3.53 -8.54 -0.76
CA PHE A 136 -2.13 -8.20 -0.58
C PHE A 136 -1.73 -8.27 0.90
N PHE A 137 -2.56 -7.70 1.78
CA PHE A 137 -2.31 -7.73 3.22
C PHE A 137 -2.27 -9.17 3.74
N SER A 138 -3.17 -10.03 3.26
CA SER A 138 -3.18 -11.46 3.58
C SER A 138 -1.86 -12.13 3.14
N TYR A 139 -1.36 -11.77 1.97
CA TYR A 139 -0.07 -12.26 1.48
C TYR A 139 1.07 -11.86 2.42
N LEU A 140 1.08 -10.61 2.89
CA LEU A 140 2.10 -10.12 3.83
C LEU A 140 2.06 -10.89 5.15
N LEU A 141 0.85 -11.17 5.66
CA LEU A 141 0.70 -11.98 6.87
C LEU A 141 1.20 -13.40 6.66
N GLY A 142 0.98 -13.96 5.47
CA GLY A 142 1.53 -15.28 5.11
C GLY A 142 3.06 -15.30 5.16
N ARG A 143 3.71 -14.22 4.76
CA ARG A 143 5.17 -14.09 4.86
C ARG A 143 5.62 -14.05 6.33
N GLU A 144 4.86 -13.38 7.20
CA GLU A 144 5.14 -13.39 8.64
C GLU A 144 5.05 -14.81 9.22
N GLU A 145 4.00 -15.56 8.86
CA GLU A 145 3.80 -16.93 9.35
C GLU A 145 4.92 -17.86 8.91
N SER A 146 5.37 -17.75 7.67
CA SER A 146 6.42 -18.61 7.12
C SER A 146 7.81 -18.18 7.57
N GLY A 147 8.00 -16.90 7.94
CA GLY A 147 9.31 -16.34 8.21
C GLY A 147 10.20 -16.28 6.97
N ASP A 148 9.63 -16.43 5.79
CA ASP A 148 10.34 -16.54 4.52
C ASP A 148 10.19 -15.24 3.75
N TYR A 149 11.19 -14.39 3.91
CA TYR A 149 11.20 -13.07 3.28
C TYR A 149 12.20 -13.00 2.13
#